data_40156f9f8cf7ebad8538898c00a49aac
#
_entry.id   40156f9f8cf7ebad8538898c00a49aac
#
_cell.length_a   1.000
_cell.length_b   1.000
_cell.length_c   1.000
_cell.angle_alpha   90.00
_cell.angle_beta   90.00
_cell.angle_gamma   90.00
#
_symmetry.space_group_name_H-M   'P 1'
#
loop_
_entity.id
_entity.type
_entity.pdbx_description
1 polymer ?
#
loop_
_entity_poly.entity_id
_entity_poly.type
_entity_poly.pdbx_seq_one_letter_code
_entity_poly.pdbx_strand_id
1 'polypeptide(L)'
;MEGIRARAGDLRESRLSSEAPATCGLPIVWTVRASSCPSTGSRVLIRSEATAIRLPAGELLGELGMSVDPELLDRALTHRSYAYEQGGLPTNERLEFLGDSVLGLVVTEHLFVTYPDLSEGQLAKLRAAVVNSRALADIARGLDLGAVIHLGRGEESTGGRDKSSILADTMEAVIGAVFLQHGVDAARAFVHHLFDPLMAEVATRGAGLDWKTSLQEIASTNGLGVPVYDVVESGPDHAKTFQAMVNIDDHSYGPGAGRNKKEAEQNAAAMAFAALKGSRGPGPVAAR
;
A
#
# COMPACT_ATOMS: atom_id res chain seq x y z
N MET A 1 -34.17 -34.35 53.00
CA MET A 1 -35.31 -33.45 52.83
C MET A 1 -35.12 -32.83 51.45
N GLU A 2 -35.91 -33.35 50.60
CA GLU A 2 -36.70 -32.79 49.48
C GLU A 2 -35.85 -31.98 48.49
N GLY A 3 -35.59 -32.37 47.29
CA GLY A 3 -36.43 -33.17 46.38
C GLY A 3 -37.12 -32.24 45.35
N ILE A 4 -36.38 -31.79 44.29
CA ILE A 4 -37.11 -31.25 43.13
C ILE A 4 -36.50 -31.90 41.85
N ARG A 5 -37.26 -32.86 41.31
CA ARG A 5 -37.13 -33.40 39.97
C ARG A 5 -37.69 -32.41 38.96
N ALA A 6 -36.93 -31.99 37.96
CA ALA A 6 -37.47 -31.33 36.80
C ALA A 6 -37.56 -32.32 35.63
N ARG A 7 -38.71 -32.34 35.00
CA ARG A 7 -39.13 -33.20 33.89
C ARG A 7 -38.45 -32.81 32.60
N ALA A 8 -38.00 -33.81 31.84
CA ALA A 8 -37.72 -33.74 30.45
C ALA A 8 -38.98 -33.44 29.64
N GLY A 9 -38.95 -32.34 28.87
CA GLY A 9 -39.99 -31.96 27.92
C GLY A 9 -39.46 -32.15 26.50
N ASP A 10 -40.19 -32.95 25.80
CA ASP A 10 -40.16 -33.32 24.38
C ASP A 10 -39.96 -32.11 23.47
N LEU A 11 -38.90 -32.04 22.67
CA LEU A 11 -38.77 -31.11 21.55
C LEU A 11 -38.75 -31.89 20.25
N ARG A 12 -39.88 -31.83 19.57
CA ARG A 12 -40.10 -32.35 18.23
C ARG A 12 -39.07 -31.78 17.23
N GLU A 13 -38.43 -32.70 16.49
CA GLU A 13 -37.72 -32.41 15.26
C GLU A 13 -38.64 -31.75 14.22
N SER A 14 -38.39 -30.49 13.89
CA SER A 14 -38.87 -29.87 12.67
C SER A 14 -37.71 -29.85 11.64
N ARG A 15 -37.79 -30.77 10.67
CA ARG A 15 -36.96 -30.76 9.47
C ARG A 15 -37.24 -29.51 8.68
N LEU A 16 -36.25 -28.62 8.56
CA LEU A 16 -36.24 -27.57 7.55
C LEU A 16 -35.34 -28.02 6.42
N SER A 17 -35.94 -28.29 5.28
CA SER A 17 -35.30 -28.52 4.00
C SER A 17 -34.53 -27.27 3.59
N SER A 18 -33.21 -27.42 3.42
CA SER A 18 -32.32 -26.41 2.87
C SER A 18 -32.35 -26.49 1.33
N GLU A 19 -33.08 -25.61 0.69
CA GLU A 19 -32.82 -25.24 -0.69
C GLU A 19 -32.10 -23.87 -0.68
N ALA A 20 -30.81 -23.89 -0.98
CA ALA A 20 -30.03 -22.68 -1.23
C ALA A 20 -30.20 -22.26 -2.69
N PRO A 21 -30.53 -21.00 -2.98
CA PRO A 21 -30.49 -20.51 -4.35
C PRO A 21 -29.03 -20.28 -4.77
N ALA A 22 -28.65 -20.86 -5.90
CA ALA A 22 -27.39 -20.62 -6.59
C ALA A 22 -27.31 -19.14 -7.01
N THR A 23 -26.45 -18.36 -6.33
CA THR A 23 -26.08 -17.03 -6.81
C THR A 23 -25.02 -17.13 -7.88
N CYS A 24 -25.45 -16.84 -9.08
CA CYS A 24 -24.63 -16.65 -10.27
C CYS A 24 -23.64 -15.49 -10.03
N GLY A 25 -22.35 -15.81 -9.88
CA GLY A 25 -21.28 -14.81 -9.84
C GLY A 25 -21.04 -14.25 -11.24
N LEU A 26 -21.54 -13.06 -11.52
CA LEU A 26 -21.13 -12.29 -12.69
C LEU A 26 -19.98 -11.37 -12.30
N PRO A 27 -18.88 -11.34 -13.08
CA PRO A 27 -17.84 -10.35 -12.87
C PRO A 27 -18.38 -8.96 -13.23
N ILE A 28 -18.19 -7.99 -12.34
CA ILE A 28 -18.50 -6.58 -12.60
C ILE A 28 -17.50 -6.08 -13.63
N VAL A 29 -17.94 -6.05 -14.90
CA VAL A 29 -17.19 -5.41 -15.99
C VAL A 29 -17.60 -3.93 -16.01
N TRP A 30 -16.69 -3.05 -15.65
CA TRP A 30 -16.87 -1.61 -15.84
C TRP A 30 -16.75 -1.29 -17.33
N THR A 31 -17.89 -1.09 -17.99
CA THR A 31 -17.93 -0.57 -19.37
C THR A 31 -17.81 0.95 -19.31
N VAL A 32 -16.63 1.47 -19.61
CA VAL A 32 -16.45 2.88 -19.93
C VAL A 32 -17.11 3.12 -21.29
N ARG A 33 -18.22 3.86 -21.33
CA ARG A 33 -18.80 4.36 -22.57
C ARG A 33 -17.86 5.41 -23.17
N ALA A 34 -17.14 5.03 -24.21
CA ALA A 34 -16.49 6.00 -25.07
C ALA A 34 -17.57 6.72 -25.89
N SER A 35 -17.81 7.99 -25.59
CA SER A 35 -18.57 8.87 -26.47
C SER A 35 -17.67 9.29 -27.64
N SER A 36 -18.18 9.05 -28.84
CA SER A 36 -17.58 9.35 -30.14
C SER A 36 -17.16 10.81 -30.25
N CYS A 37 -15.87 11.04 -30.52
CA CYS A 37 -15.34 12.34 -30.94
C CYS A 37 -15.14 12.36 -32.46
N PRO A 38 -15.56 13.41 -33.18
CA PRO A 38 -15.30 13.53 -34.63
C PRO A 38 -13.86 13.98 -34.88
N SER A 39 -13.28 13.39 -35.90
CA SER A 39 -11.96 13.64 -36.47
C SER A 39 -11.77 15.08 -36.91
N THR A 40 -10.78 15.78 -36.37
CA THR A 40 -10.07 16.85 -37.09
C THR A 40 -8.62 16.87 -36.59
N GLY A 41 -7.70 16.70 -37.52
CA GLY A 41 -6.27 16.59 -37.23
C GLY A 41 -5.69 17.91 -36.73
N SER A 42 -5.08 17.85 -35.59
CA SER A 42 -4.03 18.78 -35.19
C SER A 42 -3.09 18.02 -34.27
N ARG A 43 -1.87 17.86 -34.74
CA ARG A 43 -0.76 17.24 -34.00
C ARG A 43 -0.38 18.18 -32.86
N VAL A 44 -1.01 18.01 -31.70
CA VAL A 44 -0.61 18.69 -30.46
C VAL A 44 0.64 18.00 -29.96
N LEU A 45 1.77 18.68 -30.05
CA LEU A 45 2.98 18.33 -29.31
C LEU A 45 2.65 18.49 -27.83
N ILE A 46 2.42 17.36 -27.16
CA ILE A 46 2.32 17.32 -25.70
C ILE A 46 3.73 17.56 -25.16
N ARG A 47 4.05 18.84 -24.89
CA ARG A 47 5.12 19.17 -23.95
C ARG A 47 4.67 18.61 -22.60
N SER A 48 5.38 17.63 -22.09
CA SER A 48 5.26 17.14 -20.72
C SER A 48 5.90 18.15 -19.76
N GLU A 49 5.24 19.28 -19.56
CA GLU A 49 5.31 20.00 -18.30
C GLU A 49 4.09 19.50 -17.54
N ALA A 50 4.33 18.55 -16.64
CA ALA A 50 3.35 18.16 -15.63
C ALA A 50 3.11 19.39 -14.74
N THR A 51 2.21 20.26 -15.18
CA THR A 51 1.56 21.22 -14.30
C THR A 51 0.71 20.35 -13.38
N ALA A 52 1.25 20.01 -12.21
CA ALA A 52 0.48 19.37 -11.15
C ALA A 52 -0.72 20.27 -10.88
N ILE A 53 -1.89 19.83 -11.30
CA ILE A 53 -3.15 20.51 -11.00
C ILE A 53 -3.30 20.40 -9.49
N ARG A 54 -3.15 21.53 -8.80
CA ARG A 54 -3.31 21.62 -7.35
C ARG A 54 -4.78 21.60 -7.04
N LEU A 55 -5.29 20.45 -6.61
CA LEU A 55 -6.68 20.31 -6.20
C LEU A 55 -6.79 20.43 -4.67
N PRO A 56 -7.62 21.35 -4.15
CA PRO A 56 -8.01 21.32 -2.75
C PRO A 56 -8.57 19.93 -2.36
N ALA A 57 -8.38 19.53 -1.11
CA ALA A 57 -8.81 18.20 -0.65
C ALA A 57 -10.29 17.86 -0.99
N GLY A 58 -11.17 18.86 -1.01
CA GLY A 58 -12.57 18.71 -1.40
C GLY A 58 -12.78 18.42 -2.90
N GLU A 59 -11.93 18.96 -3.76
CA GLU A 59 -11.98 18.69 -5.21
C GLU A 59 -11.49 17.27 -5.53
N LEU A 60 -10.42 16.81 -4.89
CA LEU A 60 -9.96 15.44 -5.01
C LEU A 60 -11.04 14.43 -4.63
N LEU A 61 -11.72 14.66 -3.50
CA LEU A 61 -12.84 13.81 -3.09
C LEU A 61 -13.97 13.86 -4.13
N GLY A 62 -14.24 15.04 -4.71
CA GLY A 62 -15.21 15.22 -5.79
C GLY A 62 -14.86 14.46 -7.08
N GLU A 63 -13.59 14.42 -7.47
CA GLU A 63 -13.13 13.62 -8.63
C GLU A 63 -13.35 12.12 -8.43
N LEU A 64 -13.22 11.64 -7.19
CA LEU A 64 -13.52 10.26 -6.83
C LEU A 64 -15.02 10.00 -6.61
N GLY A 65 -15.88 11.00 -6.88
CA GLY A 65 -17.32 10.92 -6.65
C GLY A 65 -17.68 10.83 -5.16
N MET A 66 -16.80 11.26 -4.28
CA MET A 66 -16.97 11.25 -2.83
C MET A 66 -17.26 12.68 -2.34
N SER A 67 -18.22 12.83 -1.45
CA SER A 67 -18.46 14.07 -0.72
C SER A 67 -18.36 13.78 0.77
N VAL A 68 -17.45 14.46 1.46
CA VAL A 68 -17.38 14.38 2.92
C VAL A 68 -18.14 15.57 3.49
N ASP A 69 -18.86 15.34 4.60
CA ASP A 69 -19.54 16.38 5.34
C ASP A 69 -18.57 17.54 5.63
N PRO A 70 -18.96 18.80 5.35
CA PRO A 70 -18.07 19.94 5.51
C PRO A 70 -17.50 20.10 6.93
N GLU A 71 -18.29 19.81 7.98
CA GLU A 71 -17.83 19.90 9.36
C GLU A 71 -16.82 18.80 9.69
N LEU A 72 -17.02 17.60 9.14
CA LEU A 72 -16.11 16.47 9.31
C LEU A 72 -14.79 16.72 8.58
N LEU A 73 -14.83 17.28 7.36
CA LEU A 73 -13.65 17.63 6.59
C LEU A 73 -12.89 18.79 7.26
N ASP A 74 -13.58 19.83 7.70
CA ASP A 74 -13.00 20.96 8.43
C ASP A 74 -12.26 20.48 9.68
N ARG A 75 -12.87 19.55 10.41
CA ARG A 75 -12.22 18.92 11.56
C ARG A 75 -10.99 18.11 11.17
N ALA A 76 -11.01 17.36 10.07
CA ALA A 76 -9.85 16.62 9.59
C ALA A 76 -8.67 17.54 9.22
N LEU A 77 -8.97 18.77 8.80
CA LEU A 77 -8.00 19.80 8.46
C LEU A 77 -7.59 20.69 9.65
N THR A 78 -8.18 20.51 10.84
CA THR A 78 -7.94 21.34 12.01
C THR A 78 -6.81 20.78 12.88
N HIS A 79 -5.61 21.37 12.76
CA HIS A 79 -4.47 21.05 13.62
C HIS A 79 -4.64 21.61 15.02
N ARG A 80 -4.11 20.91 16.03
CA ARG A 80 -4.19 21.31 17.46
C ARG A 80 -3.73 22.74 17.76
N SER A 81 -2.74 23.27 17.02
CA SER A 81 -2.24 24.64 17.23
C SER A 81 -3.32 25.68 16.93
N TYR A 82 -4.09 25.49 15.85
CA TYR A 82 -5.22 26.32 15.49
C TYR A 82 -6.36 26.19 16.50
N ALA A 83 -6.73 24.96 16.82
CA ALA A 83 -7.77 24.68 17.80
C ALA A 83 -7.52 25.36 19.14
N TYR A 84 -6.26 25.35 19.61
CA TYR A 84 -5.85 26.03 20.84
C TYR A 84 -6.06 27.55 20.77
N GLU A 85 -5.66 28.19 19.67
CA GLU A 85 -5.82 29.63 19.45
C GLU A 85 -7.29 30.06 19.31
N GLN A 86 -8.15 29.12 18.87
CA GLN A 86 -9.62 29.35 18.69
C GLN A 86 -10.46 28.93 19.88
N GLY A 87 -9.86 28.78 21.06
CA GLY A 87 -10.62 28.50 22.30
C GLY A 87 -10.95 27.02 22.53
N GLY A 88 -10.22 26.10 21.89
CA GLY A 88 -10.34 24.66 22.13
C GLY A 88 -11.31 23.94 21.22
N LEU A 89 -11.24 24.21 19.92
CA LEU A 89 -12.00 23.48 18.90
C LEU A 89 -11.64 21.98 18.87
N PRO A 90 -12.53 21.11 18.35
CA PRO A 90 -12.18 19.72 18.07
C PRO A 90 -11.02 19.64 17.06
N THR A 91 -10.00 18.84 17.39
CA THR A 91 -8.82 18.63 16.55
C THR A 91 -8.96 17.43 15.63
N ASN A 92 -8.00 17.26 14.70
CA ASN A 92 -7.92 16.12 13.80
C ASN A 92 -7.34 14.85 14.47
N GLU A 93 -6.76 14.91 15.65
CA GLU A 93 -6.02 13.81 16.31
C GLU A 93 -6.82 12.49 16.42
N ARG A 94 -8.12 12.55 16.68
CA ARG A 94 -8.95 11.35 16.73
C ARG A 94 -9.26 10.76 15.36
N LEU A 95 -9.31 11.60 14.33
CA LEU A 95 -9.48 11.15 12.94
C LEU A 95 -8.17 10.58 12.41
N GLU A 96 -7.04 11.17 12.73
CA GLU A 96 -5.68 10.66 12.50
C GLU A 96 -5.54 9.23 13.06
N PHE A 97 -5.83 9.04 14.35
CA PHE A 97 -5.77 7.71 14.99
C PHE A 97 -6.61 6.66 14.26
N LEU A 98 -7.83 7.03 13.82
CA LEU A 98 -8.70 6.13 13.06
C LEU A 98 -8.14 5.88 11.66
N GLY A 99 -7.69 6.93 10.98
CA GLY A 99 -7.17 6.86 9.62
C GLY A 99 -5.89 6.05 9.49
N ASP A 100 -4.96 6.16 10.46
CA ASP A 100 -3.78 5.29 10.54
C ASP A 100 -4.17 3.81 10.53
N SER A 101 -5.15 3.45 11.36
CA SER A 101 -5.65 2.07 11.44
C SER A 101 -6.30 1.60 10.13
N VAL A 102 -7.07 2.46 9.47
CA VAL A 102 -7.71 2.17 8.17
C VAL A 102 -6.65 2.04 7.07
N LEU A 103 -5.71 2.97 6.99
CA LEU A 103 -4.59 2.92 6.05
C LEU A 103 -3.77 1.64 6.25
N GLY A 104 -3.41 1.35 7.50
CA GLY A 104 -2.67 0.14 7.86
C GLY A 104 -3.38 -1.13 7.43
N LEU A 105 -4.70 -1.21 7.60
CA LEU A 105 -5.52 -2.35 7.18
C LEU A 105 -5.51 -2.51 5.65
N VAL A 106 -5.81 -1.44 4.91
CA VAL A 106 -5.91 -1.48 3.44
C VAL A 106 -4.57 -1.85 2.79
N VAL A 107 -3.47 -1.21 3.23
CA VAL A 107 -2.13 -1.52 2.72
C VAL A 107 -1.73 -2.95 3.07
N THR A 108 -2.03 -3.41 4.28
CA THR A 108 -1.71 -4.79 4.70
C THR A 108 -2.48 -5.81 3.87
N GLU A 109 -3.77 -5.62 3.65
CA GLU A 109 -4.61 -6.48 2.81
C GLU A 109 -4.07 -6.54 1.38
N HIS A 110 -3.78 -5.37 0.79
CA HIS A 110 -3.19 -5.28 -0.56
C HIS A 110 -1.89 -6.08 -0.68
N LEU A 111 -0.96 -5.87 0.24
CA LEU A 111 0.33 -6.55 0.23
C LEU A 111 0.17 -8.07 0.41
N PHE A 112 -0.73 -8.49 1.32
CA PHE A 112 -0.99 -9.91 1.58
C PHE A 112 -1.57 -10.64 0.36
N VAL A 113 -2.50 -10.00 -0.35
CA VAL A 113 -3.14 -10.59 -1.54
C VAL A 113 -2.21 -10.56 -2.75
N THR A 114 -1.49 -9.44 -2.93
CA THR A 114 -0.62 -9.24 -4.11
C THR A 114 0.67 -10.06 -4.03
N TYR A 115 1.19 -10.29 -2.82
CA TYR A 115 2.47 -10.98 -2.60
C TYR A 115 2.32 -12.22 -1.70
N PRO A 116 1.57 -13.27 -2.14
CA PRO A 116 1.25 -14.44 -1.32
C PRO A 116 2.48 -15.25 -0.90
N ASP A 117 3.58 -15.00 -1.55
CA ASP A 117 4.82 -15.75 -1.40
C ASP A 117 5.82 -15.07 -0.44
N LEU A 118 5.57 -13.85 -0.02
CA LEU A 118 6.44 -13.15 0.92
C LEU A 118 6.16 -13.59 2.35
N SER A 119 7.21 -13.69 3.14
CA SER A 119 7.10 -13.94 4.58
C SER A 119 6.47 -12.74 5.31
N GLU A 120 5.94 -12.97 6.50
CA GLU A 120 5.40 -11.91 7.36
C GLU A 120 6.40 -10.76 7.55
N GLY A 121 7.68 -11.08 7.84
CA GLY A 121 8.72 -10.07 8.03
C GLY A 121 8.99 -9.24 6.77
N GLN A 122 8.85 -9.81 5.57
CA GLN A 122 8.98 -9.09 4.30
C GLN A 122 7.77 -8.20 4.05
N LEU A 123 6.56 -8.70 4.29
CA LEU A 123 5.32 -7.90 4.20
C LEU A 123 5.33 -6.73 5.17
N ALA A 124 5.80 -6.95 6.42
CA ALA A 124 5.93 -5.89 7.42
C ALA A 124 6.91 -4.77 6.97
N LYS A 125 8.04 -5.14 6.34
CA LYS A 125 8.99 -4.17 5.80
C LYS A 125 8.42 -3.37 4.62
N LEU A 126 7.70 -4.03 3.69
CA LEU A 126 7.00 -3.35 2.60
C LEU A 126 5.95 -2.37 3.14
N ARG A 127 5.15 -2.81 4.11
CA ARG A 127 4.18 -1.94 4.76
C ARG A 127 4.86 -0.72 5.39
N ALA A 128 5.93 -0.91 6.16
CA ALA A 128 6.65 0.20 6.78
C ALA A 128 7.28 1.18 5.77
N ALA A 129 7.61 0.70 4.55
CA ALA A 129 8.10 1.56 3.48
C ALA A 129 6.99 2.40 2.82
N VAL A 130 5.75 1.96 2.89
CA VAL A 130 4.57 2.67 2.37
C VAL A 130 3.91 3.52 3.46
N VAL A 131 3.69 2.94 4.64
CA VAL A 131 2.99 3.59 5.76
C VAL A 131 4.03 4.20 6.72
N ASN A 132 4.50 5.39 6.36
CA ASN A 132 5.38 6.18 7.21
C ASN A 132 5.16 7.67 6.96
N SER A 133 5.51 8.49 7.94
CA SER A 133 5.29 9.95 7.92
C SER A 133 5.84 10.63 6.66
N ARG A 134 6.98 10.19 6.15
CA ARG A 134 7.58 10.79 4.95
C ARG A 134 6.76 10.49 3.69
N ALA A 135 6.39 9.23 3.51
CA ALA A 135 5.60 8.80 2.36
C ALA A 135 4.22 9.47 2.34
N LEU A 136 3.55 9.52 3.50
CA LEU A 136 2.26 10.20 3.64
C LEU A 136 2.39 11.71 3.34
N ALA A 137 3.44 12.35 3.87
CA ALA A 137 3.69 13.76 3.61
C ALA A 137 3.98 14.06 2.13
N ASP A 138 4.69 13.18 1.43
CA ASP A 138 4.97 13.35 0.00
C ASP A 138 3.70 13.25 -0.83
N ILE A 139 2.79 12.33 -0.49
CA ILE A 139 1.44 12.25 -1.09
C ILE A 139 0.63 13.51 -0.76
N ALA A 140 0.62 13.94 0.50
CA ALA A 140 -0.09 15.14 0.94
C ALA A 140 0.41 16.42 0.23
N ARG A 141 1.71 16.52 -0.04
CA ARG A 141 2.31 17.61 -0.85
C ARG A 141 1.82 17.55 -2.30
N GLY A 142 1.76 16.36 -2.88
CA GLY A 142 1.23 16.16 -4.23
C GLY A 142 -0.22 16.65 -4.38
N LEU A 143 -0.98 16.61 -3.30
CA LEU A 143 -2.36 17.10 -3.21
C LEU A 143 -2.48 18.57 -2.76
N ASP A 144 -1.37 19.27 -2.52
CA ASP A 144 -1.34 20.62 -1.93
C ASP A 144 -2.13 20.72 -0.59
N LEU A 145 -2.18 19.63 0.16
CA LEU A 145 -2.98 19.54 1.38
C LEU A 145 -2.57 20.60 2.41
N GLY A 146 -1.28 20.96 2.47
CA GLY A 146 -0.75 22.00 3.34
C GLY A 146 -1.40 23.36 3.16
N ALA A 147 -1.90 23.70 1.97
CA ALA A 147 -2.56 24.97 1.71
C ALA A 147 -3.90 25.12 2.45
N VAL A 148 -4.58 24.01 2.73
CA VAL A 148 -5.92 24.00 3.33
C VAL A 148 -5.92 23.62 4.82
N ILE A 149 -4.78 23.24 5.40
CA ILE A 149 -4.71 22.94 6.85
C ILE A 149 -4.89 24.21 7.68
N HIS A 150 -5.75 24.14 8.69
CA HIS A 150 -5.89 25.18 9.69
C HIS A 150 -4.76 25.09 10.73
N LEU A 151 -3.84 26.06 10.72
CA LEU A 151 -2.70 26.14 11.62
C LEU A 151 -2.79 27.38 12.50
N GLY A 152 -2.34 27.25 13.74
CA GLY A 152 -2.09 28.41 14.61
C GLY A 152 -0.91 29.24 14.07
N ARG A 153 -0.91 30.53 14.35
CA ARG A 153 0.11 31.50 13.86
C ARG A 153 1.54 31.07 14.19
N GLY A 154 1.74 30.51 15.38
CA GLY A 154 3.06 30.02 15.80
C GLY A 154 3.56 28.88 14.94
N GLU A 155 2.72 27.89 14.64
CA GLU A 155 3.07 26.74 13.81
C GLU A 155 3.26 27.17 12.35
N GLU A 156 2.38 28.03 11.85
CA GLU A 156 2.46 28.56 10.49
C GLU A 156 3.76 29.35 10.25
N SER A 157 4.19 30.18 11.21
CA SER A 157 5.42 30.98 11.13
C SER A 157 6.69 30.14 11.06
N THR A 158 6.64 28.90 11.53
CA THR A 158 7.75 27.94 11.52
C THR A 158 7.70 26.95 10.34
N GLY A 159 6.87 27.21 9.35
CA GLY A 159 6.73 26.38 8.15
C GLY A 159 5.85 25.15 8.34
N GLY A 160 4.91 25.19 9.29
CA GLY A 160 4.02 24.09 9.62
C GLY A 160 3.26 23.50 8.42
N ARG A 161 2.94 24.33 7.39
CA ARG A 161 2.25 23.89 6.16
C ARG A 161 3.00 22.86 5.35
N ASP A 162 4.33 22.78 5.45
CA ASP A 162 5.17 21.81 4.74
C ASP A 162 5.85 20.81 5.69
N LYS A 163 5.50 20.83 6.96
CA LYS A 163 6.08 19.94 7.96
C LYS A 163 5.54 18.52 7.80
N SER A 164 6.45 17.56 7.57
CA SER A 164 6.08 16.18 7.24
C SER A 164 5.16 15.52 8.26
N SER A 165 5.37 15.77 9.57
CA SER A 165 4.48 15.23 10.59
C SER A 165 3.05 15.75 10.45
N ILE A 166 2.87 17.07 10.28
CA ILE A 166 1.54 17.69 10.16
C ILE A 166 0.83 17.23 8.89
N LEU A 167 1.56 17.14 7.79
CA LEU A 167 1.01 16.65 6.51
C LEU A 167 0.58 15.18 6.60
N ALA A 168 1.39 14.34 7.25
CA ALA A 168 1.08 12.92 7.44
C ALA A 168 -0.16 12.75 8.33
N ASP A 169 -0.17 13.37 9.50
CA ASP A 169 -1.27 13.31 10.46
C ASP A 169 -2.59 13.80 9.83
N THR A 170 -2.51 14.85 9.00
CA THR A 170 -3.69 15.38 8.29
C THR A 170 -4.16 14.42 7.18
N MET A 171 -3.25 13.77 6.46
CA MET A 171 -3.61 12.76 5.47
C MET A 171 -4.35 11.59 6.12
N GLU A 172 -3.85 11.09 7.24
CA GLU A 172 -4.53 10.05 8.02
C GLU A 172 -5.89 10.52 8.49
N ALA A 173 -5.99 11.78 8.97
CA ALA A 173 -7.27 12.33 9.39
C ALA A 173 -8.30 12.42 8.27
N VAL A 174 -7.88 12.75 7.04
CA VAL A 174 -8.75 12.73 5.85
C VAL A 174 -9.22 11.31 5.52
N ILE A 175 -8.31 10.32 5.57
CA ILE A 175 -8.67 8.90 5.40
C ILE A 175 -9.71 8.48 6.45
N GLY A 176 -9.50 8.89 7.72
CA GLY A 176 -10.44 8.63 8.82
C GLY A 176 -11.82 9.28 8.60
N ALA A 177 -11.87 10.49 8.04
CA ALA A 177 -13.10 11.18 7.68
C ALA A 177 -13.86 10.47 6.55
N VAL A 178 -13.15 10.05 5.48
CA VAL A 178 -13.75 9.26 4.40
C VAL A 178 -14.32 7.94 4.92
N PHE A 179 -13.59 7.26 5.81
CA PHE A 179 -14.05 6.02 6.43
C PHE A 179 -15.33 6.23 7.26
N LEU A 180 -15.39 7.27 8.09
CA LEU A 180 -16.57 7.55 8.90
C LEU A 180 -17.80 7.89 8.06
N GLN A 181 -17.61 8.61 6.96
CA GLN A 181 -18.70 9.05 6.08
C GLN A 181 -19.22 7.93 5.19
N HIS A 182 -18.33 7.14 4.60
CA HIS A 182 -18.63 6.23 3.49
C HIS A 182 -18.32 4.76 3.78
N GLY A 183 -17.71 4.44 4.91
CA GLY A 183 -17.34 3.08 5.28
C GLY A 183 -16.04 2.58 4.62
N VAL A 184 -15.76 1.30 4.86
CA VAL A 184 -14.46 0.69 4.52
C VAL A 184 -14.19 0.61 3.02
N ASP A 185 -15.20 0.34 2.21
CA ASP A 185 -15.00 0.16 0.76
C ASP A 185 -14.63 1.46 0.06
N ALA A 186 -15.23 2.58 0.45
CA ALA A 186 -14.87 3.89 -0.06
C ALA A 186 -13.47 4.31 0.44
N ALA A 187 -13.16 4.08 1.71
CA ALA A 187 -11.82 4.36 2.24
C ALA A 187 -10.76 3.51 1.54
N ARG A 188 -11.06 2.24 1.24
CA ARG A 188 -10.18 1.36 0.45
C ARG A 188 -9.93 1.95 -0.94
N ALA A 189 -10.97 2.34 -1.66
CA ALA A 189 -10.83 2.95 -2.99
C ALA A 189 -9.99 4.24 -2.95
N PHE A 190 -10.20 5.08 -1.93
CA PHE A 190 -9.45 6.30 -1.71
C PHE A 190 -7.96 6.03 -1.45
N VAL A 191 -7.66 5.10 -0.55
CA VAL A 191 -6.27 4.70 -0.25
C VAL A 191 -5.60 4.11 -1.49
N HIS A 192 -6.25 3.21 -2.21
CA HIS A 192 -5.70 2.64 -3.45
C HIS A 192 -5.39 3.73 -4.49
N HIS A 193 -6.30 4.66 -4.71
CA HIS A 193 -6.07 5.75 -5.66
C HIS A 193 -4.79 6.54 -5.35
N LEU A 194 -4.50 6.79 -4.08
CA LEU A 194 -3.36 7.59 -3.64
C LEU A 194 -2.06 6.78 -3.49
N PHE A 195 -2.16 5.55 -3.01
CA PHE A 195 -0.99 4.78 -2.57
C PHE A 195 -0.55 3.68 -3.54
N ASP A 196 -1.38 3.26 -4.52
CA ASP A 196 -1.00 2.22 -5.48
C ASP A 196 0.30 2.54 -6.26
N PRO A 197 0.52 3.79 -6.74
CA PRO A 197 1.78 4.12 -7.41
C PRO A 197 3.00 3.92 -6.50
N LEU A 198 2.88 4.33 -5.23
CA LEU A 198 3.93 4.15 -4.23
C LEU A 198 4.13 2.67 -3.90
N MET A 199 3.05 1.90 -3.71
CA MET A 199 3.14 0.47 -3.43
C MET A 199 3.84 -0.30 -4.56
N ALA A 200 3.52 0.02 -5.81
CA ALA A 200 4.18 -0.57 -6.97
C ALA A 200 5.68 -0.19 -7.05
N GLU A 201 6.02 1.06 -6.76
CA GLU A 201 7.40 1.55 -6.72
C GLU A 201 8.21 0.85 -5.63
N VAL A 202 7.68 0.79 -4.41
CA VAL A 202 8.32 0.15 -3.25
C VAL A 202 8.57 -1.34 -3.52
N ALA A 203 7.58 -2.02 -4.10
CA ALA A 203 7.71 -3.43 -4.47
C ALA A 203 8.78 -3.64 -5.55
N THR A 204 8.82 -2.79 -6.58
CA THR A 204 9.80 -2.88 -7.68
C THR A 204 11.22 -2.61 -7.19
N ARG A 205 11.39 -1.65 -6.29
CA ARG A 205 12.70 -1.33 -5.70
C ARG A 205 13.18 -2.37 -4.70
N GLY A 206 12.34 -3.35 -4.33
CA GLY A 206 12.65 -4.30 -3.27
C GLY A 206 12.92 -3.61 -1.94
N ALA A 207 12.30 -2.44 -1.72
CA ALA A 207 12.54 -1.61 -0.55
C ALA A 207 12.18 -2.38 0.73
N GLY A 208 13.21 -2.70 1.50
CA GLY A 208 13.07 -3.48 2.73
C GLY A 208 13.09 -5.01 2.56
N LEU A 209 13.07 -5.54 1.35
CA LEU A 209 13.23 -6.98 1.13
C LEU A 209 14.71 -7.34 1.21
N ASP A 210 15.04 -8.24 2.10
CA ASP A 210 16.37 -8.85 2.18
C ASP A 210 16.38 -10.12 1.32
N TRP A 211 16.48 -9.90 0.01
CA TRP A 211 16.50 -11.00 -0.95
C TRP A 211 17.67 -11.96 -0.73
N LYS A 212 18.78 -11.48 -0.17
CA LYS A 212 19.93 -12.32 0.15
C LYS A 212 19.57 -13.32 1.26
N THR A 213 18.92 -12.87 2.32
CA THR A 213 18.42 -13.74 3.40
C THR A 213 17.36 -14.69 2.86
N SER A 214 16.40 -14.21 2.09
CA SER A 214 15.33 -15.04 1.51
C SER A 214 15.89 -16.11 0.56
N LEU A 215 16.91 -15.74 -0.24
CA LEU A 215 17.58 -16.68 -1.12
C LEU A 215 18.35 -17.75 -0.33
N GLN A 216 19.03 -17.37 0.75
CA GLN A 216 19.74 -18.30 1.62
C GLN A 216 18.78 -19.29 2.27
N GLU A 217 17.62 -18.83 2.73
CA GLU A 217 16.59 -19.68 3.33
C GLU A 217 16.02 -20.69 2.32
N ILE A 218 15.67 -20.25 1.10
CA ILE A 218 15.15 -21.16 0.07
C ILE A 218 16.22 -22.12 -0.44
N ALA A 219 17.48 -21.69 -0.59
CA ALA A 219 18.58 -22.55 -0.95
C ALA A 219 18.80 -23.64 0.10
N SER A 220 18.87 -23.26 1.39
CA SER A 220 18.98 -24.20 2.51
C SER A 220 17.82 -25.19 2.55
N THR A 221 16.57 -24.72 2.38
CA THR A 221 15.37 -25.58 2.37
C THR A 221 15.37 -26.58 1.23
N ASN A 222 15.98 -26.23 0.10
CA ASN A 222 16.12 -27.11 -1.08
C ASN A 222 17.39 -27.96 -1.04
N GLY A 223 18.20 -27.88 0.01
CA GLY A 223 19.45 -28.64 0.14
C GLY A 223 20.55 -28.14 -0.80
N LEU A 224 20.46 -26.89 -1.28
CA LEU A 224 21.47 -26.26 -2.15
C LEU A 224 22.56 -25.58 -1.31
N GLY A 225 23.69 -25.29 -1.95
CA GLY A 225 24.83 -24.59 -1.35
C GLY A 225 24.52 -23.15 -0.94
N VAL A 226 25.48 -22.54 -0.22
CA VAL A 226 25.35 -21.14 0.21
C VAL A 226 25.51 -20.21 -1.01
N PRO A 227 24.62 -19.23 -1.22
CA PRO A 227 24.73 -18.25 -2.30
C PRO A 227 26.03 -17.42 -2.20
N VAL A 228 26.83 -17.38 -3.27
CA VAL A 228 28.07 -16.60 -3.39
C VAL A 228 27.87 -15.52 -4.44
N TYR A 229 28.29 -14.29 -4.14
CA TYR A 229 28.06 -13.12 -5.01
C TYR A 229 29.34 -12.63 -5.64
N ASP A 230 29.34 -12.49 -6.96
CA ASP A 230 30.38 -11.85 -7.74
C ASP A 230 29.88 -10.50 -8.24
N VAL A 231 30.60 -9.41 -7.90
CA VAL A 231 30.17 -8.04 -8.24
C VAL A 231 31.24 -7.41 -9.13
N VAL A 232 30.79 -6.91 -10.28
CA VAL A 232 31.57 -6.14 -11.21
C VAL A 232 31.12 -4.69 -11.19
N GLU A 233 32.09 -3.76 -11.11
CA GLU A 233 31.82 -2.33 -11.23
C GLU A 233 32.22 -1.83 -12.62
N SER A 234 31.44 -0.88 -13.17
CA SER A 234 31.69 -0.25 -14.46
C SER A 234 31.28 1.22 -14.45
N GLY A 235 31.85 2.01 -15.33
CA GLY A 235 31.60 3.43 -15.47
C GLY A 235 32.57 4.34 -14.69
N PRO A 236 32.55 5.66 -14.97
CA PRO A 236 33.41 6.63 -14.32
C PRO A 236 33.01 6.83 -12.85
N ASP A 237 33.93 7.35 -12.01
CA ASP A 237 33.72 7.48 -10.56
C ASP A 237 32.46 8.22 -10.14
N HIS A 238 32.01 9.19 -10.93
CA HIS A 238 30.80 9.97 -10.65
C HIS A 238 29.49 9.31 -11.16
N ALA A 239 29.59 8.21 -11.90
CA ALA A 239 28.46 7.47 -12.47
C ALA A 239 28.73 5.95 -12.48
N LYS A 240 29.29 5.41 -11.40
CA LYS A 240 29.53 3.97 -11.25
C LYS A 240 28.22 3.20 -11.26
N THR A 241 28.21 2.12 -12.00
CA THR A 241 27.14 1.11 -11.99
C THR A 241 27.73 -0.22 -11.53
N PHE A 242 26.93 -1.01 -10.86
CA PHE A 242 27.32 -2.30 -10.32
C PHE A 242 26.44 -3.39 -10.91
N GLN A 243 27.05 -4.51 -11.27
CA GLN A 243 26.36 -5.72 -11.68
C GLN A 243 26.81 -6.88 -10.79
N ALA A 244 25.85 -7.64 -10.30
CA ALA A 244 26.10 -8.79 -9.45
C ALA A 244 25.56 -10.07 -10.09
N MET A 245 26.34 -11.14 -10.03
CA MET A 245 25.89 -12.51 -10.25
C MET A 245 25.82 -13.21 -8.90
N VAL A 246 24.88 -14.12 -8.74
CA VAL A 246 24.84 -15.03 -7.58
C VAL A 246 25.00 -16.46 -8.05
N ASN A 247 25.94 -17.16 -7.46
CA ASN A 247 26.24 -18.55 -7.74
C ASN A 247 25.74 -19.43 -6.59
N ILE A 248 25.01 -20.49 -6.93
CA ILE A 248 24.54 -21.52 -6.01
C ILE A 248 24.86 -22.86 -6.62
N ASP A 249 25.78 -23.61 -6.02
CA ASP A 249 26.36 -24.81 -6.58
C ASP A 249 26.89 -24.54 -8.01
N ASP A 250 26.47 -25.29 -9.02
CA ASP A 250 26.88 -25.13 -10.40
C ASP A 250 26.02 -24.16 -11.22
N HIS A 251 25.12 -23.42 -10.58
CA HIS A 251 24.18 -22.52 -11.28
C HIS A 251 24.48 -21.06 -10.94
N SER A 252 24.51 -20.22 -12.00
CA SER A 252 24.66 -18.76 -11.90
C SER A 252 23.35 -18.06 -12.26
N TYR A 253 22.96 -17.06 -11.45
CA TYR A 253 21.76 -16.26 -11.65
C TYR A 253 22.13 -14.76 -11.70
N GLY A 254 21.41 -13.99 -12.51
CA GLY A 254 21.65 -12.57 -12.70
C GLY A 254 21.79 -12.23 -14.19
N PRO A 255 22.40 -11.07 -14.55
CA PRO A 255 22.99 -10.08 -13.66
C PRO A 255 21.95 -9.17 -12.99
N GLY A 256 22.09 -8.96 -11.68
CA GLY A 256 21.38 -7.92 -10.95
C GLY A 256 22.14 -6.59 -11.08
N ALA A 257 21.51 -5.52 -11.54
CA ALA A 257 22.11 -4.19 -11.65
C ALA A 257 21.74 -3.29 -10.48
N GLY A 258 22.63 -2.37 -10.08
CA GLY A 258 22.38 -1.42 -9.00
C GLY A 258 23.33 -0.22 -9.02
N ARG A 259 22.98 0.84 -8.27
CA ARG A 259 23.83 2.04 -8.09
C ARG A 259 24.96 1.83 -7.08
N ASN A 260 24.88 0.76 -6.33
CA ASN A 260 25.89 0.31 -5.38
C ASN A 260 25.92 -1.22 -5.32
N LYS A 261 26.97 -1.78 -4.72
CA LYS A 261 27.17 -3.23 -4.61
C LYS A 261 25.99 -3.93 -3.94
N LYS A 262 25.48 -3.35 -2.83
CA LYS A 262 24.37 -3.92 -2.08
C LYS A 262 23.10 -4.04 -2.90
N GLU A 263 22.76 -3.00 -3.67
CA GLU A 263 21.58 -2.99 -4.54
C GLU A 263 21.72 -4.03 -5.67
N ALA A 264 22.90 -4.11 -6.31
CA ALA A 264 23.18 -5.11 -7.34
C ALA A 264 23.04 -6.55 -6.81
N GLU A 265 23.61 -6.82 -5.64
CA GLU A 265 23.51 -8.13 -4.98
C GLU A 265 22.08 -8.49 -4.60
N GLN A 266 21.30 -7.54 -4.08
CA GLN A 266 19.88 -7.76 -3.75
C GLN A 266 19.06 -8.09 -5.00
N ASN A 267 19.31 -7.39 -6.11
CA ASN A 267 18.62 -7.64 -7.38
C ASN A 267 19.00 -9.00 -7.97
N ALA A 268 20.27 -9.41 -7.89
CA ALA A 268 20.70 -10.74 -8.29
C ALA A 268 20.03 -11.83 -7.43
N ALA A 269 19.98 -11.59 -6.12
CA ALA A 269 19.31 -12.51 -5.18
C ALA A 269 17.82 -12.66 -5.48
N ALA A 270 17.12 -11.57 -5.81
CA ALA A 270 15.72 -11.59 -6.21
C ALA A 270 15.48 -12.46 -7.47
N MET A 271 16.35 -12.33 -8.48
CA MET A 271 16.27 -13.13 -9.70
C MET A 271 16.49 -14.62 -9.41
N ALA A 272 17.48 -14.96 -8.60
CA ALA A 272 17.75 -16.33 -8.20
C ALA A 272 16.61 -16.94 -7.39
N PHE A 273 16.06 -16.16 -6.45
CA PHE A 273 14.92 -16.59 -5.64
C PHE A 273 13.70 -16.91 -6.51
N ALA A 274 13.37 -16.04 -7.48
CA ALA A 274 12.27 -16.26 -8.43
C ALA A 274 12.48 -17.53 -9.28
N ALA A 275 13.72 -17.75 -9.75
CA ALA A 275 14.07 -18.92 -10.54
C ALA A 275 13.96 -20.23 -9.73
N LEU A 276 14.46 -20.24 -8.48
CA LEU A 276 14.35 -21.40 -7.59
C LEU A 276 12.91 -21.71 -7.20
N LYS A 277 12.07 -20.69 -7.10
CA LYS A 277 10.66 -20.84 -6.80
C LYS A 277 9.86 -21.36 -8.01
N GLY A 278 10.16 -20.86 -9.22
CA GLY A 278 9.54 -21.30 -10.49
C GLY A 278 9.89 -22.74 -10.89
N SER A 279 11.00 -23.28 -10.39
CA SER A 279 11.41 -24.68 -10.63
C SER A 279 10.70 -25.71 -9.75
N ARG A 280 9.82 -25.32 -8.85
CA ARG A 280 8.86 -26.21 -8.15
C ARG A 280 7.65 -26.54 -9.03
N GLY A 281 7.85 -27.12 -10.21
CA GLY A 281 6.86 -27.96 -10.87
C GLY A 281 6.65 -29.24 -10.05
N PRO A 282 5.48 -29.96 -10.17
CA PRO A 282 5.22 -31.15 -9.38
C PRO A 282 6.34 -32.15 -9.57
N GLY A 283 7.02 -32.46 -8.47
CA GLY A 283 8.08 -33.47 -8.46
C GLY A 283 7.58 -34.81 -9.02
N PRO A 284 8.44 -35.62 -9.64
CA PRO A 284 8.03 -36.88 -10.20
C PRO A 284 7.40 -37.75 -9.13
N VAL A 285 6.14 -38.15 -9.36
CA VAL A 285 5.48 -39.18 -8.59
C VAL A 285 6.34 -40.43 -8.72
N ALA A 286 6.97 -40.84 -7.65
CA ALA A 286 7.71 -42.09 -7.61
C ALA A 286 6.74 -43.23 -7.96
N ALA A 287 6.94 -43.82 -9.12
CA ALA A 287 6.28 -45.07 -9.47
C ALA A 287 6.71 -46.16 -8.47
N ARG A 288 5.73 -46.73 -7.79
CA ARG A 288 5.90 -47.95 -7.00
C ARG A 288 5.90 -49.15 -7.92
#